data_c143e9a2abb27b4017bece3c8fb2f742
#
_entry.id   c143e9a2abb27b4017bece3c8fb2f742
#
_cell.length_a   1.000
_cell.length_b   1.000
_cell.length_c   1.000
_cell.angle_alpha   90.00
_cell.angle_beta   90.00
_cell.angle_gamma   90.00
#
_symmetry.space_group_name_H-M   'P 1'
#
loop_
_entity.id
_entity.type
_entity.pdbx_description
1 polymer ?
#
loop_
_entity_poly.entity_id
_entity_poly.type
_entity_poly.pdbx_seq_one_letter_code
_entity_poly.pdbx_strand_id
1 'polypeptide(L)'
;MAGERGQLVVAVDGPSGSGKSTISRRVAHALDARYLDTGAMYRAVTWAVLRDNVDLTDAEKIHAVAVAAELTVGTDPAAPHISVDGVGVDREIRGAEVTQAVSAVSAVPAVRALLVALQRDIIAAAGRIVVEGRDIGTVVAPDADLKVYLTASADERARRRSTENAANQAATAADLARRDRLDSTRAADPLRQADDAVVLDTTALGIDEVVERLQRMLDKVTA
;
A
#
# COMPACT_ATOMS: atom_id res chain seq x y z
N MET A 1 -2.37 -10.85 -33.30
CA MET A 1 -1.04 -10.45 -32.82
C MET A 1 -1.27 -9.52 -31.65
N ALA A 2 -1.11 -10.01 -30.39
CA ALA A 2 -1.09 -9.15 -29.22
C ALA A 2 0.26 -8.40 -29.28
N GLY A 3 0.20 -7.08 -29.53
CA GLY A 3 1.39 -6.24 -29.47
C GLY A 3 2.02 -6.39 -28.10
N GLU A 4 3.35 -6.49 -28.04
CA GLU A 4 4.13 -6.43 -26.80
C GLU A 4 3.80 -5.12 -26.10
N ARG A 5 2.86 -5.16 -25.18
CA ARG A 5 2.61 -4.02 -24.29
C ARG A 5 3.83 -3.94 -23.38
N GLY A 6 4.64 -2.88 -23.56
CA GLY A 6 5.87 -2.68 -22.79
C GLY A 6 5.66 -2.72 -21.27
N GLN A 7 6.73 -2.77 -20.53
CA GLN A 7 6.71 -2.67 -19.07
C GLN A 7 6.04 -1.35 -18.65
N LEU A 8 5.18 -1.40 -17.64
CA LEU A 8 4.52 -0.23 -17.08
C LEU A 8 4.38 -0.37 -15.57
N VAL A 9 4.97 0.57 -14.85
CA VAL A 9 4.89 0.64 -13.38
C VAL A 9 4.21 1.93 -12.97
N VAL A 10 3.10 1.83 -12.26
CA VAL A 10 2.38 2.97 -11.68
C VAL A 10 2.50 2.92 -10.17
N ALA A 11 3.12 3.94 -9.59
CA ALA A 11 3.27 4.12 -8.14
C ALA A 11 2.16 4.99 -7.59
N VAL A 12 1.44 4.50 -6.58
CA VAL A 12 0.34 5.22 -5.92
C VAL A 12 0.62 5.31 -4.43
N ASP A 13 1.08 6.48 -3.99
CA ASP A 13 1.38 6.76 -2.59
C ASP A 13 0.33 7.66 -1.94
N GLY A 14 0.36 7.77 -0.62
CA GLY A 14 -0.49 8.68 0.13
C GLY A 14 -0.91 8.17 1.50
N PRO A 15 -1.53 9.02 2.33
CA PRO A 15 -1.91 8.69 3.69
C PRO A 15 -3.03 7.64 3.76
N SER A 16 -3.28 7.10 4.95
CA SER A 16 -4.36 6.13 5.19
C SER A 16 -5.72 6.76 4.93
N GLY A 17 -6.65 6.02 4.30
CA GLY A 17 -8.01 6.50 4.00
C GLY A 17 -8.11 7.44 2.77
N SER A 18 -7.03 7.68 2.00
CA SER A 18 -7.08 8.51 0.79
C SER A 18 -7.74 7.83 -0.42
N GLY A 19 -8.16 6.55 -0.30
CA GLY A 19 -8.82 5.82 -1.38
C GLY A 19 -7.88 5.04 -2.30
N LYS A 20 -6.60 4.92 -1.97
CA LYS A 20 -5.58 4.25 -2.79
C LYS A 20 -6.01 2.88 -3.30
N SER A 21 -6.41 1.97 -2.41
CA SER A 21 -6.71 0.58 -2.77
C SER A 21 -7.83 0.48 -3.80
N THR A 22 -8.90 1.25 -3.62
CA THR A 22 -10.02 1.28 -4.57
C THR A 22 -9.58 1.82 -5.93
N ILE A 23 -8.84 2.93 -5.92
CA ILE A 23 -8.37 3.59 -7.14
C ILE A 23 -7.34 2.73 -7.86
N SER A 24 -6.33 2.22 -7.15
CA SER A 24 -5.25 1.40 -7.72
C SER A 24 -5.78 0.12 -8.36
N ARG A 25 -6.73 -0.56 -7.73
CA ARG A 25 -7.36 -1.75 -8.28
C ARG A 25 -8.14 -1.45 -9.55
N ARG A 26 -8.92 -0.36 -9.56
CA ARG A 26 -9.67 0.06 -10.76
C ARG A 26 -8.76 0.46 -11.91
N VAL A 27 -7.69 1.20 -11.62
CA VAL A 27 -6.68 1.57 -12.61
C VAL A 27 -5.97 0.31 -13.15
N ALA A 28 -5.55 -0.61 -12.28
CA ALA A 28 -4.94 -1.87 -12.69
C ALA A 28 -5.85 -2.68 -13.61
N HIS A 29 -7.14 -2.81 -13.26
CA HIS A 29 -8.13 -3.49 -14.09
C HIS A 29 -8.29 -2.81 -15.47
N ALA A 30 -8.40 -1.48 -15.51
CA ALA A 30 -8.55 -0.73 -16.75
C ALA A 30 -7.32 -0.83 -17.68
N LEU A 31 -6.15 -1.03 -17.10
CA LEU A 31 -4.87 -1.18 -17.82
C LEU A 31 -4.53 -2.63 -18.18
N ASP A 32 -5.36 -3.61 -17.82
CA ASP A 32 -5.01 -5.02 -17.90
C ASP A 32 -3.63 -5.28 -17.21
N ALA A 33 -3.46 -4.71 -16.03
CA ALA A 33 -2.24 -4.73 -15.24
C ALA A 33 -2.43 -5.50 -13.94
N ARG A 34 -1.33 -5.96 -13.37
CA ARG A 34 -1.28 -6.51 -12.02
C ARG A 34 -1.46 -5.42 -10.97
N TYR A 35 -1.78 -5.81 -9.75
CA TYR A 35 -1.96 -4.92 -8.61
C TYR A 35 -1.18 -5.44 -7.40
N LEU A 36 -0.48 -4.54 -6.69
CA LEU A 36 0.24 -4.88 -5.47
C LEU A 36 -0.14 -3.93 -4.33
N ASP A 37 -0.73 -4.47 -3.26
CA ASP A 37 -0.96 -3.79 -1.97
C ASP A 37 0.25 -4.06 -1.05
N THR A 38 1.23 -3.14 -1.05
CA THR A 38 2.40 -3.30 -0.17
C THR A 38 2.01 -3.17 1.31
N GLY A 39 0.97 -2.40 1.61
CA GLY A 39 0.44 -2.30 2.97
C GLY A 39 -0.09 -3.64 3.50
N ALA A 40 -0.66 -4.48 2.64
CA ALA A 40 -1.06 -5.84 3.03
C ALA A 40 0.15 -6.70 3.39
N MET A 41 1.29 -6.56 2.73
CA MET A 41 2.52 -7.29 3.04
C MET A 41 3.04 -6.94 4.45
N TYR A 42 3.14 -5.65 4.79
CA TYR A 42 3.51 -5.23 6.14
C TYR A 42 2.52 -5.71 7.20
N ARG A 43 1.23 -5.72 6.89
CA ARG A 43 0.19 -6.24 7.78
C ARG A 43 0.27 -7.75 7.96
N ALA A 44 0.63 -8.49 6.92
CA ALA A 44 0.81 -9.93 6.99
C ALA A 44 2.00 -10.30 7.90
N VAL A 45 3.13 -9.60 7.75
CA VAL A 45 4.25 -9.74 8.71
C VAL A 45 3.82 -9.36 10.13
N THR A 46 3.05 -8.28 10.29
CA THR A 46 2.54 -7.87 11.61
C THR A 46 1.64 -8.95 12.22
N TRP A 47 0.79 -9.58 11.41
CA TRP A 47 -0.03 -10.69 11.86
C TRP A 47 0.82 -11.88 12.35
N ALA A 48 1.88 -12.24 11.63
CA ALA A 48 2.81 -13.28 12.07
C ALA A 48 3.50 -12.92 13.40
N VAL A 49 3.97 -11.68 13.54
CA VAL A 49 4.58 -11.15 14.78
C VAL A 49 3.63 -11.27 15.97
N LEU A 50 2.35 -10.91 15.77
CA LEU A 50 1.32 -11.00 16.81
C LEU A 50 0.95 -12.46 17.13
N ARG A 51 0.82 -13.31 16.11
CA ARG A 51 0.59 -14.76 16.25
C ARG A 51 1.64 -15.41 17.14
N ASP A 52 2.91 -15.02 16.96
CA ASP A 52 4.04 -15.57 17.68
C ASP A 52 4.31 -14.85 19.02
N ASN A 53 3.39 -13.92 19.43
CA ASN A 53 3.45 -13.17 20.67
C ASN A 53 4.78 -12.42 20.89
N VAL A 54 5.38 -11.87 19.83
CA VAL A 54 6.62 -11.12 19.88
C VAL A 54 6.36 -9.70 20.39
N ASP A 55 7.21 -9.22 21.30
CA ASP A 55 7.17 -7.84 21.79
C ASP A 55 7.47 -6.86 20.64
N LEU A 56 6.59 -5.90 20.43
CA LEU A 56 6.68 -4.90 19.36
C LEU A 56 7.85 -3.92 19.53
N THR A 57 8.53 -3.95 20.68
CA THR A 57 9.76 -3.18 20.93
C THR A 57 11.04 -3.95 20.60
N ASP A 58 10.95 -5.26 20.37
CA ASP A 58 12.08 -6.15 20.04
C ASP A 58 12.26 -6.25 18.51
N ALA A 59 13.02 -5.31 17.94
CA ALA A 59 13.26 -5.23 16.52
C ALA A 59 13.94 -6.48 15.93
N GLU A 60 14.80 -7.14 16.70
CA GLU A 60 15.52 -8.34 16.26
C GLU A 60 14.56 -9.53 16.12
N LYS A 61 13.70 -9.74 17.12
CA LYS A 61 12.68 -10.81 17.03
C LYS A 61 11.63 -10.53 15.99
N ILE A 62 11.18 -9.28 15.82
CA ILE A 62 10.28 -8.88 14.73
C ILE A 62 10.90 -9.25 13.37
N HIS A 63 12.18 -8.91 13.18
CA HIS A 63 12.89 -9.26 11.94
C HIS A 63 13.02 -10.76 11.76
N ALA A 64 13.34 -11.52 12.81
CA ALA A 64 13.44 -12.97 12.74
C ALA A 64 12.11 -13.62 12.29
N VAL A 65 10.97 -13.17 12.82
CA VAL A 65 9.64 -13.61 12.36
C VAL A 65 9.41 -13.23 10.91
N ALA A 66 9.76 -12.01 10.50
CA ALA A 66 9.59 -11.57 9.12
C ALA A 66 10.38 -12.41 8.11
N VAL A 67 11.60 -12.85 8.48
CA VAL A 67 12.44 -13.73 7.65
C VAL A 67 11.88 -15.16 7.59
N ALA A 68 11.32 -15.65 8.71
CA ALA A 68 10.79 -17.01 8.78
C ALA A 68 9.42 -17.16 8.09
N ALA A 69 8.64 -16.09 8.02
CA ALA A 69 7.29 -16.10 7.44
C ALA A 69 7.33 -16.24 5.92
N GLU A 70 6.72 -17.29 5.37
CA GLU A 70 6.53 -17.45 3.93
C GLU A 70 5.33 -16.63 3.47
N LEU A 71 5.58 -15.53 2.77
CA LEU A 71 4.53 -14.67 2.22
C LEU A 71 4.18 -15.09 0.79
N THR A 72 2.91 -15.40 0.53
CA THR A 72 2.38 -15.50 -0.84
C THR A 72 1.49 -14.32 -1.14
N VAL A 73 1.79 -13.58 -2.21
CA VAL A 73 1.10 -12.34 -2.58
C VAL A 73 0.43 -12.50 -3.94
N GLY A 74 -0.90 -12.48 -3.96
CA GLY A 74 -1.69 -12.43 -5.19
C GLY A 74 -1.70 -11.03 -5.78
N THR A 75 -1.57 -10.95 -7.10
CA THR A 75 -1.50 -9.67 -7.84
C THR A 75 -2.67 -9.45 -8.79
N ASP A 76 -3.73 -10.24 -8.68
CA ASP A 76 -4.96 -10.03 -9.44
C ASP A 76 -5.75 -8.84 -8.85
N PRO A 77 -6.01 -7.77 -9.60
CA PRO A 77 -6.79 -6.63 -9.10
C PRO A 77 -8.24 -6.99 -8.77
N ALA A 78 -8.81 -8.04 -9.37
CA ALA A 78 -10.16 -8.50 -9.08
C ALA A 78 -10.23 -9.30 -7.77
N ALA A 79 -9.18 -10.08 -7.48
CA ALA A 79 -9.11 -10.99 -6.35
C ALA A 79 -7.74 -10.88 -5.62
N PRO A 80 -7.41 -9.70 -5.05
CA PRO A 80 -6.17 -9.57 -4.29
C PRO A 80 -6.18 -10.51 -3.10
N HIS A 81 -5.06 -11.20 -2.88
CA HIS A 81 -4.94 -12.23 -1.88
C HIS A 81 -3.57 -12.19 -1.21
N ILE A 82 -3.51 -12.50 0.08
CA ILE A 82 -2.25 -12.68 0.81
C ILE A 82 -2.35 -13.83 1.79
N SER A 83 -1.31 -14.65 1.85
CA SER A 83 -1.18 -15.71 2.85
C SER A 83 0.17 -15.66 3.55
N VAL A 84 0.21 -16.21 4.76
CA VAL A 84 1.39 -16.43 5.59
C VAL A 84 1.47 -17.90 5.93
N ASP A 85 2.59 -18.56 5.62
CA ASP A 85 2.81 -19.97 5.89
C ASP A 85 1.66 -20.85 5.34
N GLY A 86 1.17 -20.53 4.14
CA GLY A 86 0.04 -21.20 3.49
C GLY A 86 -1.36 -20.88 4.04
N VAL A 87 -1.46 -20.04 5.08
CA VAL A 87 -2.74 -19.61 5.66
C VAL A 87 -3.17 -18.27 5.05
N GLY A 88 -4.34 -18.20 4.39
CA GLY A 88 -4.92 -16.96 3.92
C GLY A 88 -5.27 -16.04 5.08
N VAL A 89 -4.80 -14.78 5.02
CA VAL A 89 -4.94 -13.82 6.13
C VAL A 89 -5.59 -12.49 5.71
N ASP A 90 -6.27 -12.47 4.57
CA ASP A 90 -6.85 -11.25 3.98
C ASP A 90 -7.78 -10.48 4.91
N ARG A 91 -8.51 -11.19 5.76
CA ARG A 91 -9.43 -10.63 6.74
C ARG A 91 -8.70 -10.24 8.03
N GLU A 92 -7.87 -11.12 8.53
CA GLU A 92 -7.14 -11.02 9.80
C GLU A 92 -6.22 -9.79 9.79
N ILE A 93 -5.53 -9.53 8.69
CA ILE A 93 -4.64 -8.38 8.55
C ILE A 93 -5.34 -7.01 8.60
N ARG A 94 -6.67 -6.99 8.50
CA ARG A 94 -7.49 -5.77 8.62
C ARG A 94 -8.10 -5.61 10.01
N GLY A 95 -7.89 -6.56 10.90
CA GLY A 95 -8.33 -6.52 12.30
C GLY A 95 -7.69 -5.38 13.10
N ALA A 96 -8.29 -5.09 14.27
CA ALA A 96 -7.87 -3.98 15.12
C ALA A 96 -6.43 -4.14 15.63
N GLU A 97 -6.05 -5.33 16.08
CA GLU A 97 -4.72 -5.62 16.61
C GLU A 97 -3.62 -5.37 15.58
N VAL A 98 -3.75 -5.93 14.37
CA VAL A 98 -2.81 -5.68 13.28
C VAL A 98 -2.79 -4.20 12.91
N THR A 99 -3.94 -3.53 12.89
CA THR A 99 -4.04 -2.10 12.56
C THR A 99 -3.30 -1.23 13.58
N GLN A 100 -3.32 -1.60 14.86
CA GLN A 100 -2.60 -0.88 15.92
C GLN A 100 -1.09 -1.14 15.89
N ALA A 101 -0.67 -2.36 15.56
CA ALA A 101 0.72 -2.81 15.61
C ALA A 101 1.52 -2.51 14.33
N VAL A 102 0.88 -2.40 13.16
CA VAL A 102 1.56 -2.34 11.86
C VAL A 102 2.57 -1.19 11.73
N SER A 103 2.32 -0.05 12.35
CA SER A 103 3.27 1.07 12.28
C SER A 103 4.57 0.76 13.03
N ALA A 104 4.52 0.03 14.15
CA ALA A 104 5.71 -0.41 14.88
C ALA A 104 6.53 -1.41 14.04
N VAL A 105 5.89 -2.43 13.50
CA VAL A 105 6.57 -3.45 12.67
C VAL A 105 7.15 -2.83 11.40
N SER A 106 6.40 -1.96 10.71
CA SER A 106 6.87 -1.29 9.50
C SER A 106 7.95 -0.25 9.72
N ALA A 107 8.21 0.16 10.96
CA ALA A 107 9.32 1.05 11.32
C ALA A 107 10.65 0.31 11.48
N VAL A 108 10.67 -1.03 11.58
CA VAL A 108 11.89 -1.83 11.70
C VAL A 108 12.65 -1.84 10.37
N PRO A 109 13.88 -1.28 10.29
CA PRO A 109 14.59 -1.11 9.03
C PRO A 109 14.87 -2.44 8.30
N ALA A 110 15.19 -3.50 9.06
CA ALA A 110 15.46 -4.83 8.49
C ALA A 110 14.21 -5.48 7.87
N VAL A 111 13.02 -5.29 8.46
CA VAL A 111 11.74 -5.72 7.87
C VAL A 111 11.47 -4.95 6.58
N ARG A 112 11.76 -3.66 6.56
CA ARG A 112 11.60 -2.85 5.36
C ARG A 112 12.49 -3.33 4.23
N ALA A 113 13.79 -3.53 4.51
CA ALA A 113 14.76 -4.03 3.52
C ALA A 113 14.28 -5.35 2.89
N LEU A 114 13.80 -6.29 3.72
CA LEU A 114 13.26 -7.57 3.26
C LEU A 114 12.03 -7.38 2.35
N LEU A 115 11.05 -6.59 2.79
CA LEU A 115 9.80 -6.43 2.04
C LEU A 115 9.99 -5.58 0.78
N VAL A 116 10.85 -4.56 0.80
CA VAL A 116 11.18 -3.78 -0.40
C VAL A 116 11.85 -4.66 -1.47
N ALA A 117 12.74 -5.56 -1.08
CA ALA A 117 13.34 -6.53 -2.02
C ALA A 117 12.24 -7.41 -2.65
N LEU A 118 11.38 -8.03 -1.85
CA LEU A 118 10.26 -8.85 -2.34
C LEU A 118 9.29 -8.06 -3.24
N GLN A 119 8.98 -6.81 -2.91
CA GLN A 119 8.14 -5.94 -3.72
C GLN A 119 8.77 -5.68 -5.10
N ARG A 120 10.09 -5.42 -5.14
CA ARG A 120 10.82 -5.20 -6.39
C ARG A 120 10.84 -6.44 -7.26
N ASP A 121 11.00 -7.63 -6.68
CA ASP A 121 10.95 -8.89 -7.41
C ASP A 121 9.56 -9.11 -8.04
N ILE A 122 8.48 -8.83 -7.30
CA ILE A 122 7.09 -8.90 -7.81
C ILE A 122 6.89 -7.90 -8.96
N ILE A 123 7.37 -6.67 -8.82
CA ILE A 123 7.28 -5.63 -9.85
C ILE A 123 8.03 -6.07 -11.11
N ALA A 124 9.26 -6.57 -10.98
CA ALA A 124 10.07 -7.00 -12.10
C ALA A 124 9.43 -8.16 -12.89
N ALA A 125 8.75 -9.07 -12.18
CA ALA A 125 8.07 -10.23 -12.78
C ALA A 125 6.72 -9.89 -13.43
N ALA A 126 6.13 -8.72 -13.13
CA ALA A 126 4.74 -8.43 -13.49
C ALA A 126 4.54 -7.90 -14.91
N GLY A 127 5.54 -7.27 -15.53
CA GLY A 127 5.42 -6.53 -16.79
C GLY A 127 4.65 -5.22 -16.64
N ARG A 128 3.34 -5.29 -16.36
CA ARG A 128 2.48 -4.12 -16.11
C ARG A 128 1.88 -4.23 -14.71
N ILE A 129 2.07 -3.20 -13.88
CA ILE A 129 1.64 -3.25 -12.47
C ILE A 129 1.30 -1.88 -11.90
N VAL A 130 0.25 -1.82 -11.09
CA VAL A 130 -0.07 -0.70 -10.21
C VAL A 130 0.28 -1.09 -8.79
N VAL A 131 1.14 -0.33 -8.15
CA VAL A 131 1.65 -0.58 -6.80
C VAL A 131 1.18 0.52 -5.87
N GLU A 132 0.55 0.17 -4.75
CA GLU A 132 0.16 1.14 -3.74
C GLU A 132 0.94 1.01 -2.44
N GLY A 133 1.21 2.15 -1.79
CA GLY A 133 1.94 2.18 -0.54
C GLY A 133 2.04 3.55 0.12
N ARG A 134 3.25 3.84 0.65
CA ARG A 134 3.63 5.07 1.33
C ARG A 134 4.90 5.70 0.75
N ASP A 135 5.70 4.87 0.14
CA ASP A 135 7.06 5.17 -0.30
C ASP A 135 7.40 4.46 -1.63
N ILE A 136 6.37 4.16 -2.42
CA ILE A 136 6.57 3.43 -3.68
C ILE A 136 7.38 4.29 -4.65
N GLY A 137 6.95 5.52 -4.92
CA GLY A 137 7.61 6.42 -5.83
C GLY A 137 8.94 6.98 -5.33
N THR A 138 9.27 6.81 -4.04
CA THR A 138 10.53 7.30 -3.45
C THR A 138 11.55 6.22 -3.19
N VAL A 139 11.11 4.98 -2.92
CA VAL A 139 11.99 3.88 -2.47
C VAL A 139 11.81 2.61 -3.28
N VAL A 140 10.58 2.12 -3.42
CA VAL A 140 10.33 0.80 -4.03
C VAL A 140 10.56 0.84 -5.53
N ALA A 141 9.92 1.79 -6.21
CA ALA A 141 9.98 1.99 -7.66
C ALA A 141 10.25 3.48 -7.99
N PRO A 142 11.46 3.99 -7.70
CA PRO A 142 11.80 5.40 -7.94
C PRO A 142 11.80 5.76 -9.44
N ASP A 143 11.87 4.77 -10.31
CA ASP A 143 11.83 4.93 -11.77
C ASP A 143 10.46 4.54 -12.35
N ALA A 144 9.37 4.54 -11.54
CA ALA A 144 8.02 4.25 -12.03
C ALA A 144 7.59 5.25 -13.11
N ASP A 145 6.92 4.73 -14.16
CA ASP A 145 6.48 5.51 -15.33
C ASP A 145 5.47 6.62 -14.95
N LEU A 146 4.65 6.36 -13.94
CA LEU A 146 3.76 7.36 -13.35
C LEU A 146 3.79 7.24 -11.83
N LYS A 147 4.04 8.38 -11.16
CA LYS A 147 3.96 8.49 -9.70
C LYS A 147 2.82 9.40 -9.32
N VAL A 148 1.95 8.92 -8.46
CA VAL A 148 0.77 9.63 -7.98
C VAL A 148 0.77 9.67 -6.46
N TYR A 149 0.60 10.86 -5.90
CA TYR A 149 0.37 11.04 -4.48
C TYR A 149 -1.09 11.37 -4.23
N LEU A 150 -1.87 10.37 -3.81
CA LEU A 150 -3.30 10.53 -3.50
C LEU A 150 -3.48 11.09 -2.11
N THR A 151 -4.18 12.23 -2.00
CA THR A 151 -4.54 12.83 -0.71
C THR A 151 -6.04 13.10 -0.63
N ALA A 152 -6.53 13.34 0.59
CA ALA A 152 -7.84 13.88 0.88
C ALA A 152 -7.79 14.57 2.26
N SER A 153 -8.74 15.46 2.54
CA SER A 153 -8.86 16.10 3.85
C SER A 153 -8.97 15.06 4.98
N ALA A 154 -8.50 15.41 6.16
CA ALA A 154 -8.54 14.52 7.32
C ALA A 154 -9.98 14.04 7.62
N ASP A 155 -10.96 14.95 7.53
CA ASP A 155 -12.37 14.65 7.79
C ASP A 155 -12.93 13.66 6.75
N GLU A 156 -12.61 13.86 5.46
CA GLU A 156 -13.07 12.97 4.40
C GLU A 156 -12.44 11.56 4.53
N ARG A 157 -11.16 11.48 4.87
CA ARG A 157 -10.49 10.19 5.14
C ARG A 157 -11.10 9.46 6.34
N ALA A 158 -11.41 10.19 7.42
CA ALA A 158 -12.08 9.64 8.59
C ALA A 158 -13.50 9.16 8.24
N ARG A 159 -14.26 9.93 7.47
CA ARG A 159 -15.60 9.57 6.99
C ARG A 159 -15.56 8.28 6.16
N ARG A 160 -14.69 8.21 5.15
CA ARG A 160 -14.54 7.02 4.30
C ARG A 160 -14.21 5.78 5.12
N ARG A 161 -13.23 5.89 6.01
CA ARG A 161 -12.77 4.77 6.82
C ARG A 161 -13.78 4.32 7.88
N SER A 162 -14.51 5.26 8.49
CA SER A 162 -15.58 4.92 9.45
C SER A 162 -16.74 4.18 8.78
N THR A 163 -17.08 4.58 7.55
CA THR A 163 -18.10 3.88 6.75
C THR A 163 -17.66 2.45 6.39
N GLU A 164 -16.40 2.26 5.98
CA GLU A 164 -15.85 0.95 5.66
C GLU A 164 -15.89 -0.02 6.86
N ASN A 165 -15.63 0.47 8.06
CA ASN A 165 -15.47 -0.34 9.26
C ASN A 165 -16.70 -0.31 10.20
N ALA A 166 -17.76 0.40 9.85
CA ALA A 166 -18.91 0.70 10.73
C ALA A 166 -18.46 1.24 12.11
N ALA A 167 -17.43 2.10 12.13
CA ALA A 167 -16.76 2.58 13.34
C ALA A 167 -17.12 4.05 13.64
N ASN A 168 -16.85 4.49 14.88
CA ASN A 168 -17.00 5.90 15.26
C ASN A 168 -16.01 6.79 14.51
N GLN A 169 -16.50 7.83 13.83
CA GLN A 169 -15.70 8.71 12.99
C GLN A 169 -14.61 9.46 13.77
N ALA A 170 -14.88 9.93 14.99
CA ALA A 170 -13.90 10.66 15.80
C ALA A 170 -12.73 9.76 16.24
N ALA A 171 -13.04 8.53 16.68
CA ALA A 171 -12.02 7.53 17.03
C ALA A 171 -11.19 7.15 15.79
N THR A 172 -11.82 7.01 14.64
CA THR A 172 -11.17 6.74 13.35
C THR A 172 -10.24 7.88 12.95
N ALA A 173 -10.66 9.14 13.10
CA ALA A 173 -9.84 10.31 12.81
C ALA A 173 -8.56 10.36 13.68
N ALA A 174 -8.69 10.07 14.97
CA ALA A 174 -7.54 10.01 15.89
C ALA A 174 -6.55 8.90 15.51
N ASP A 175 -7.03 7.70 15.15
CA ASP A 175 -6.17 6.61 14.69
C ASP A 175 -5.47 6.93 13.37
N LEU A 176 -6.17 7.51 12.40
CA LEU A 176 -5.57 7.95 11.14
C LEU A 176 -4.47 9.00 11.37
N ALA A 177 -4.73 10.01 12.21
CA ALA A 177 -3.77 11.05 12.54
C ALA A 177 -2.52 10.47 13.24
N ARG A 178 -2.71 9.52 14.15
CA ARG A 178 -1.61 8.80 14.81
C ARG A 178 -0.75 8.04 13.78
N ARG A 179 -1.37 7.29 12.90
CA ARG A 179 -0.68 6.50 11.87
C ARG A 179 0.06 7.38 10.87
N ASP A 180 -0.59 8.43 10.36
CA ASP A 180 0.04 9.37 9.43
C ASP A 180 1.27 10.03 10.05
N ARG A 181 1.22 10.35 11.35
CA ARG A 181 2.39 10.86 12.07
C ARG A 181 3.49 9.82 12.15
N LEU A 182 3.19 8.58 12.56
CA LEU A 182 4.18 7.52 12.64
C LEU A 182 4.80 7.21 11.27
N ASP A 183 3.98 7.13 10.21
CA ASP A 183 4.44 6.86 8.85
C ASP A 183 5.32 8.01 8.31
N SER A 184 5.01 9.29 8.65
CA SER A 184 5.76 10.46 8.17
C SER A 184 7.05 10.72 8.96
N THR A 185 7.12 10.31 10.22
CA THR A 185 8.26 10.60 11.11
C THR A 185 9.19 9.42 11.33
N ARG A 186 8.90 8.25 10.75
CA ARG A 186 9.79 7.09 10.87
C ARG A 186 11.15 7.38 10.23
N ALA A 187 12.21 6.86 10.84
CA ALA A 187 13.59 7.12 10.39
C ALA A 187 13.91 6.49 9.02
N ALA A 188 13.34 5.30 8.73
CA ALA A 188 13.53 4.62 7.45
C ALA A 188 12.33 4.86 6.53
N ASP A 189 12.59 5.36 5.33
CA ASP A 189 11.62 5.53 4.22
C ASP A 189 10.30 6.18 4.67
N PRO A 190 10.30 7.42 5.18
CA PRO A 190 9.09 8.07 5.65
C PRO A 190 8.06 8.26 4.54
N LEU A 191 6.77 8.31 4.90
CA LEU A 191 5.72 8.74 3.99
C LEU A 191 6.01 10.15 3.51
N ARG A 192 6.38 10.30 2.25
CA ARG A 192 6.58 11.59 1.58
C ARG A 192 6.21 11.48 0.11
N GLN A 193 5.83 12.60 -0.45
CA GLN A 193 5.63 12.74 -1.88
C GLN A 193 7.00 12.63 -2.60
N ALA A 194 7.06 11.89 -3.71
CA ALA A 194 8.19 11.94 -4.61
C ALA A 194 8.18 13.28 -5.38
N ASP A 195 9.37 13.81 -5.68
CA ASP A 195 9.49 15.15 -6.29
C ASP A 195 8.80 15.25 -7.66
N ASP A 196 8.76 14.15 -8.41
CA ASP A 196 8.10 14.00 -9.71
C ASP A 196 6.69 13.41 -9.64
N ALA A 197 6.14 13.22 -8.43
CA ALA A 197 4.78 12.69 -8.28
C ALA A 197 3.71 13.76 -8.52
N VAL A 198 2.69 13.38 -9.27
CA VAL A 198 1.47 14.19 -9.42
C VAL A 198 0.63 14.08 -8.16
N VAL A 199 0.36 15.21 -7.52
CA VAL A 199 -0.57 15.24 -6.36
C VAL A 199 -2.00 15.29 -6.86
N LEU A 200 -2.82 14.39 -6.34
CA LEU A 200 -4.24 14.34 -6.63
C LEU A 200 -5.06 14.38 -5.34
N ASP A 201 -5.65 15.52 -5.06
CA ASP A 201 -6.60 15.69 -3.95
C ASP A 201 -7.95 15.11 -4.37
N THR A 202 -8.39 14.11 -3.65
CA THR A 202 -9.63 13.37 -3.90
C THR A 202 -10.77 13.77 -2.97
N THR A 203 -10.61 14.85 -2.18
CA THR A 203 -11.58 15.28 -1.15
C THR A 203 -12.99 15.43 -1.71
N ALA A 204 -13.12 16.10 -2.86
CA ALA A 204 -14.41 16.37 -3.50
C ALA A 204 -14.67 15.51 -4.74
N LEU A 205 -13.81 14.52 -5.03
CA LEU A 205 -13.89 13.74 -6.26
C LEU A 205 -14.56 12.38 -6.02
N GLY A 206 -15.39 11.98 -6.99
CA GLY A 206 -15.88 10.61 -7.09
C GLY A 206 -14.78 9.66 -7.57
N ILE A 207 -14.96 8.36 -7.26
CA ILE A 207 -13.98 7.32 -7.65
C ILE A 207 -13.77 7.32 -9.17
N ASP A 208 -14.84 7.37 -9.96
CA ASP A 208 -14.76 7.32 -11.42
C ASP A 208 -13.99 8.52 -12.00
N GLU A 209 -14.22 9.72 -11.45
CA GLU A 209 -13.50 10.93 -11.86
C GLU A 209 -11.99 10.83 -11.57
N VAL A 210 -11.61 10.25 -10.42
CA VAL A 210 -10.19 10.03 -10.09
C VAL A 210 -9.56 9.04 -11.08
N VAL A 211 -10.25 7.94 -11.37
CA VAL A 211 -9.78 6.91 -12.34
C VAL A 211 -9.60 7.52 -13.72
N GLU A 212 -10.57 8.30 -14.22
CA GLU A 212 -10.48 8.98 -15.52
C GLU A 212 -9.30 9.97 -15.59
N ARG A 213 -9.05 10.70 -14.50
CA ARG A 213 -7.90 11.61 -14.43
C ARG A 213 -6.57 10.86 -14.53
N LEU A 214 -6.46 9.74 -13.83
CA LEU A 214 -5.27 8.89 -13.88
C LEU A 214 -5.07 8.25 -15.26
N GLN A 215 -6.14 7.78 -15.89
CA GLN A 215 -6.07 7.25 -17.25
C GLN A 215 -5.55 8.29 -18.25
N ARG A 216 -6.06 9.52 -18.19
CA ARG A 216 -5.56 10.62 -19.04
C ARG A 216 -4.09 10.99 -18.80
N MET A 217 -3.58 10.79 -17.57
CA MET A 217 -2.16 10.97 -17.27
C MET A 217 -1.33 9.82 -17.87
N LEU A 218 -1.82 8.60 -17.76
CA LEU A 218 -1.17 7.41 -18.31
C LEU A 218 -1.10 7.44 -19.83
N ASP A 219 -2.15 7.89 -20.52
CA ASP A 219 -2.16 8.06 -21.97
C ASP A 219 -1.01 8.97 -22.46
N LYS A 220 -0.64 9.97 -21.66
CA LYS A 220 0.47 10.90 -21.99
C LYS A 220 1.86 10.30 -21.75
N VAL A 221 1.96 9.34 -20.82
CA VAL A 221 3.23 8.68 -20.48
C VAL A 221 3.50 7.51 -21.43
N THR A 222 2.43 6.89 -21.96
CA THR A 222 2.52 5.72 -22.85
C THR A 222 2.42 6.06 -24.34
N ALA A 223 2.21 7.33 -24.70
CA ALA A 223 2.18 7.86 -26.09
C ALA A 223 3.58 8.18 -26.61
#